data_5323fe8d9572561d1c1d28ee7fc0315c
#
_entry.id   5323fe8d9572561d1c1d28ee7fc0315c
#
_cell.length_a   1.000
_cell.length_b   1.000
_cell.length_c   1.000
_cell.angle_alpha   90.00
_cell.angle_beta   90.00
_cell.angle_gamma   90.00
#
_symmetry.space_group_name_H-M   'P 1'
#
loop_
_entity.id
_entity.type
_entity.pdbx_description
1 polymer ?
#
loop_
_entity_poly.entity_id
_entity_poly.type
_entity_poly.pdbx_seq_one_letter_code
_entity_poly.pdbx_strand_id
1 'polypeptide(L)'
;MRQKIYPRSKDKETVYLKNVITNPNITVGDYTIYNDFLREPKDFEKNNVLYQYPINQDKLIIGKFCSIACGAKFIFNSANHSLSSLSTYPFPIFFEEWDLDVKNITKAWDNKGDIIIGNDVWIGYEAVILAGVTIGDGAIIGTRAVVTKDVPHIPSSAVFRQSL
;
A
#
# COMPACT_ATOMS: atom_id res chain seq x y z
N MET A 1 17.62 10.23 20.22
CA MET A 1 18.33 10.36 18.92
C MET A 1 17.31 10.64 17.83
N ARG A 2 17.53 11.64 16.97
CA ARG A 2 16.70 11.79 15.76
C ARG A 2 16.96 10.56 14.87
N GLN A 3 15.91 9.84 14.52
CA GLN A 3 16.03 8.71 13.61
C GLN A 3 16.53 9.17 12.24
N LYS A 4 17.50 8.44 11.68
CA LYS A 4 18.09 8.75 10.37
C LYS A 4 17.03 8.57 9.28
N ILE A 5 16.71 9.64 8.55
CA ILE A 5 15.70 9.60 7.48
C ILE A 5 16.33 9.08 6.18
N TYR A 6 17.49 9.58 5.80
CA TYR A 6 18.12 9.26 4.52
C TYR A 6 19.23 8.23 4.68
N PRO A 7 19.20 7.10 3.97
CA PRO A 7 20.29 6.10 3.98
C PRO A 7 21.62 6.69 3.58
N ARG A 8 21.62 7.58 2.59
CA ARG A 8 22.79 8.29 2.06
C ARG A 8 22.68 9.79 2.29
N SER A 9 23.74 10.42 2.79
CA SER A 9 23.70 11.83 3.21
C SER A 9 23.43 12.81 2.06
N LYS A 10 23.88 12.48 0.85
CA LYS A 10 23.75 13.33 -0.35
C LYS A 10 22.51 12.97 -1.21
N ASP A 11 21.85 11.88 -0.92
CA ASP A 11 20.66 11.42 -1.63
C ASP A 11 19.42 11.77 -0.80
N LYS A 12 18.55 12.60 -1.37
CA LYS A 12 17.29 13.01 -0.75
C LYS A 12 16.07 12.33 -1.39
N GLU A 13 16.27 11.55 -2.45
CA GLU A 13 15.23 10.81 -3.15
C GLU A 13 14.89 9.48 -2.48
N THR A 14 15.79 8.97 -1.60
CA THR A 14 15.59 7.71 -0.90
C THR A 14 15.47 7.94 0.60
N VAL A 15 14.43 7.38 1.22
CA VAL A 15 14.20 7.45 2.67
C VAL A 15 14.11 6.08 3.32
N TYR A 16 14.49 5.97 4.60
CA TYR A 16 14.04 4.88 5.46
C TYR A 16 12.56 5.10 5.76
N LEU A 17 11.71 4.30 5.16
CA LEU A 17 10.26 4.53 5.14
C LEU A 17 9.67 4.58 6.55
N LYS A 18 10.10 3.70 7.45
CA LYS A 18 9.66 3.68 8.86
C LYS A 18 9.79 5.04 9.54
N ASN A 19 10.80 5.83 9.19
CA ASN A 19 11.15 7.07 9.89
C ASN A 19 10.41 8.31 9.36
N VAL A 20 9.54 8.12 8.36
CA VAL A 20 8.70 9.19 7.77
C VAL A 20 7.20 8.87 7.90
N ILE A 21 6.83 7.71 8.42
CA ILE A 21 5.44 7.32 8.65
C ILE A 21 4.92 7.92 9.96
N THR A 22 3.73 8.46 9.90
CA THR A 22 2.99 9.03 11.05
C THR A 22 1.62 8.39 11.26
N ASN A 23 1.03 7.81 10.21
CA ASN A 23 -0.26 7.15 10.26
C ASN A 23 -0.21 5.87 11.10
N PRO A 24 -1.03 5.75 12.16
CA PRO A 24 -1.03 4.57 13.03
C PRO A 24 -1.49 3.27 12.34
N ASN A 25 -2.16 3.39 11.19
CA ASN A 25 -2.59 2.24 10.38
C ASN A 25 -1.54 1.79 9.36
N ILE A 26 -0.33 2.37 9.40
CA ILE A 26 0.80 1.97 8.57
C ILE A 26 1.96 1.54 9.47
N THR A 27 2.40 0.31 9.30
CA THR A 27 3.56 -0.24 10.03
C THR A 27 4.62 -0.63 9.01
N VAL A 28 5.86 -0.19 9.26
CA VAL A 28 7.00 -0.49 8.38
C VAL A 28 8.16 -1.04 9.22
N GLY A 29 8.74 -2.12 8.74
CA GLY A 29 9.92 -2.74 9.35
C GLY A 29 11.20 -1.96 9.12
N ASP A 30 12.24 -2.31 9.90
CA ASP A 30 13.54 -1.67 9.84
C ASP A 30 14.20 -1.84 8.46
N TYR A 31 14.95 -0.83 8.04
CA TYR A 31 15.74 -0.80 6.80
C TYR A 31 14.94 -0.90 5.50
N THR A 32 13.62 -0.88 5.54
CA THR A 32 12.78 -0.73 4.34
C THR A 32 12.94 0.68 3.79
N ILE A 33 13.25 0.75 2.49
CA ILE A 33 13.49 2.01 1.77
C ILE A 33 12.38 2.29 0.75
N TYR A 34 12.12 3.57 0.56
CA TYR A 34 11.31 4.09 -0.53
C TYR A 34 12.11 5.13 -1.32
N ASN A 35 12.13 5.00 -2.63
CA ASN A 35 12.75 5.95 -3.55
C ASN A 35 11.69 6.66 -4.37
N ASP A 36 11.76 7.98 -4.43
CA ASP A 36 10.93 8.79 -5.32
C ASP A 36 11.76 9.96 -5.87
N PHE A 37 11.96 9.96 -7.18
CA PHE A 37 12.68 11.02 -7.89
C PHE A 37 11.74 12.01 -8.60
N LEU A 38 10.42 11.80 -8.49
CA LEU A 38 9.39 12.67 -9.07
C LEU A 38 8.71 13.55 -8.03
N ARG A 39 8.63 13.07 -6.78
CA ARG A 39 7.91 13.71 -5.67
C ARG A 39 8.75 13.67 -4.41
N GLU A 40 8.30 14.35 -3.36
CA GLU A 40 8.93 14.28 -2.04
C GLU A 40 8.70 12.89 -1.41
N PRO A 41 9.77 12.08 -1.21
CA PRO A 41 9.60 10.72 -0.70
C PRO A 41 9.06 10.63 0.73
N LYS A 42 9.17 11.71 1.50
CA LYS A 42 8.57 11.79 2.85
C LYS A 42 7.04 11.85 2.82
N ASP A 43 6.47 12.21 1.68
CA ASP A 43 5.01 12.27 1.49
C ASP A 43 4.41 10.93 1.03
N PHE A 44 5.06 9.82 1.34
CA PHE A 44 4.63 8.47 0.97
C PHE A 44 3.17 8.19 1.35
N GLU A 45 2.75 8.56 2.56
CA GLU A 45 1.38 8.33 3.03
C GLU A 45 0.35 9.00 2.12
N LYS A 46 0.64 10.20 1.64
CA LYS A 46 -0.23 10.97 0.75
C LYS A 46 -0.16 10.49 -0.70
N ASN A 47 1.04 10.20 -1.18
CA ASN A 47 1.27 9.97 -2.61
C ASN A 47 1.08 8.51 -3.02
N ASN A 48 1.31 7.56 -2.11
CA ASN A 48 1.40 6.13 -2.42
C ASN A 48 0.32 5.29 -1.76
N VAL A 49 -0.26 5.74 -0.62
CA VAL A 49 -1.30 5.04 0.11
C VAL A 49 -2.64 5.70 -0.20
N LEU A 50 -3.48 5.04 -0.99
CA LEU A 50 -4.68 5.62 -1.57
C LEU A 50 -5.94 4.94 -1.02
N TYR A 51 -6.98 5.75 -0.77
CA TYR A 51 -8.28 5.28 -0.30
C TYR A 51 -8.24 4.54 1.04
N GLN A 52 -7.25 4.84 1.88
CA GLN A 52 -7.18 4.38 3.27
C GLN A 52 -7.79 5.45 4.17
N TYR A 53 -8.99 5.22 4.67
CA TYR A 53 -9.67 6.13 5.58
C TYR A 53 -9.83 5.52 6.96
N PRO A 54 -9.75 6.33 8.04
CA PRO A 54 -9.81 5.83 9.42
C PRO A 54 -11.05 4.99 9.72
N ILE A 55 -12.18 5.30 9.10
CA ILE A 55 -13.45 4.59 9.30
C ILE A 55 -13.36 3.10 8.94
N ASN A 56 -12.50 2.75 8.00
CA ASN A 56 -12.35 1.38 7.53
C ASN A 56 -11.34 0.56 8.35
N GLN A 57 -10.45 1.22 9.08
CA GLN A 57 -9.41 0.64 9.93
C GLN A 57 -8.52 -0.40 9.24
N ASP A 58 -8.48 -0.40 7.91
CA ASP A 58 -7.58 -1.25 7.15
C ASP A 58 -6.12 -0.79 7.28
N LYS A 59 -5.20 -1.74 7.26
CA LYS A 59 -3.79 -1.52 7.58
C LYS A 59 -2.88 -1.82 6.41
N LEU A 60 -1.80 -1.06 6.33
CA LEU A 60 -0.63 -1.36 5.51
C LEU A 60 0.48 -1.86 6.43
N ILE A 61 0.89 -3.11 6.25
CA ILE A 61 1.96 -3.72 7.03
C ILE A 61 3.08 -4.11 6.07
N ILE A 62 4.26 -3.51 6.25
CA ILE A 62 5.44 -3.75 5.42
C ILE A 62 6.56 -4.28 6.30
N GLY A 63 7.18 -5.37 5.90
CA GLY A 63 8.27 -6.01 6.60
C GLY A 63 9.59 -5.22 6.54
N LYS A 64 10.68 -5.89 6.90
CA LYS A 64 12.04 -5.35 6.94
C LYS A 64 12.73 -5.53 5.59
N PHE A 65 13.72 -4.66 5.33
CA PHE A 65 14.62 -4.77 4.17
C PHE A 65 13.91 -4.76 2.80
N CYS A 66 12.69 -4.23 2.72
CA CYS A 66 12.00 -4.06 1.44
C CYS A 66 12.57 -2.88 0.66
N SER A 67 12.49 -2.97 -0.67
CA SER A 67 12.84 -1.88 -1.58
C SER A 67 11.60 -1.51 -2.39
N ILE A 68 11.11 -0.30 -2.20
CA ILE A 68 9.90 0.21 -2.86
C ILE A 68 10.31 1.32 -3.82
N ALA A 69 10.01 1.12 -5.11
CA ALA A 69 10.37 2.05 -6.16
C ALA A 69 9.34 3.18 -6.30
N CYS A 70 9.79 4.22 -6.99
CA CYS A 70 9.02 5.41 -7.32
C CYS A 70 7.67 5.07 -7.93
N GLY A 71 6.64 5.74 -7.46
CA GLY A 71 5.29 5.63 -8.01
C GLY A 71 4.51 4.38 -7.62
N ALA A 72 5.06 3.46 -6.82
CA ALA A 72 4.31 2.32 -6.31
C ALA A 72 3.06 2.78 -5.54
N LYS A 73 1.92 2.10 -5.72
CA LYS A 73 0.63 2.45 -5.10
C LYS A 73 0.07 1.29 -4.30
N PHE A 74 -0.51 1.63 -3.16
CA PHE A 74 -1.25 0.72 -2.29
C PHE A 74 -2.69 1.22 -2.23
N ILE A 75 -3.61 0.48 -2.87
CA ILE A 75 -5.01 0.91 -3.03
C ILE A 75 -5.88 0.14 -2.08
N PHE A 76 -6.48 0.85 -1.13
CA PHE A 76 -7.27 0.30 -0.05
C PHE A 76 -8.76 0.17 -0.37
N ASN A 77 -9.49 -0.40 0.57
CA ASN A 77 -10.86 -0.91 0.40
C ASN A 77 -11.87 0.16 -0.02
N SER A 78 -11.71 1.41 0.40
CA SER A 78 -12.63 2.49 0.01
C SER A 78 -12.59 2.84 -1.49
N ALA A 79 -11.64 2.27 -2.26
CA ALA A 79 -11.63 2.34 -3.72
C ALA A 79 -12.53 1.29 -4.38
N ASN A 80 -12.95 0.25 -3.64
CA ASN A 80 -13.79 -0.82 -4.17
C ASN A 80 -15.26 -0.37 -4.11
N HIS A 81 -15.99 -0.53 -5.20
CA HIS A 81 -17.44 -0.40 -5.15
C HIS A 81 -18.06 -1.73 -4.73
N SER A 82 -19.19 -1.69 -4.01
CA SER A 82 -19.88 -2.91 -3.60
C SER A 82 -20.41 -3.69 -4.81
N LEU A 83 -19.99 -4.94 -4.94
CA LEU A 83 -20.45 -5.83 -6.01
C LEU A 83 -21.84 -6.42 -5.75
N SER A 84 -22.32 -6.36 -4.51
CA SER A 84 -23.65 -6.82 -4.12
C SER A 84 -24.74 -5.76 -4.25
N SER A 85 -24.37 -4.51 -4.58
CA SER A 85 -25.31 -3.42 -4.79
C SER A 85 -26.03 -3.55 -6.14
N LEU A 86 -27.29 -3.08 -6.21
CA LEU A 86 -28.05 -2.98 -7.46
C LEU A 86 -27.44 -1.94 -8.42
N SER A 87 -26.62 -1.03 -7.93
CA SER A 87 -25.95 0.02 -8.72
C SER A 87 -24.47 0.08 -8.37
N THR A 88 -23.63 0.36 -9.35
CA THR A 88 -22.20 0.66 -9.13
C THR A 88 -21.96 2.06 -8.57
N TYR A 89 -22.98 2.93 -8.60
CA TYR A 89 -22.88 4.26 -8.02
C TYR A 89 -22.87 4.17 -6.49
N PRO A 90 -21.91 4.82 -5.80
CA PRO A 90 -21.74 4.64 -4.36
C PRO A 90 -22.67 5.57 -3.56
N PHE A 91 -23.99 5.41 -3.68
CA PHE A 91 -25.00 6.23 -3.00
C PHE A 91 -24.70 6.50 -1.52
N PRO A 92 -24.27 5.51 -0.72
CA PRO A 92 -24.03 5.74 0.71
C PRO A 92 -22.94 6.76 1.02
N ILE A 93 -21.99 7.02 0.10
CA ILE A 93 -20.96 8.05 0.27
C ILE A 93 -21.60 9.46 0.21
N PHE A 94 -22.60 9.62 -0.63
CA PHE A 94 -23.31 10.89 -0.84
C PHE A 94 -24.60 10.94 -0.02
N PHE A 95 -24.52 10.51 1.24
CA PHE A 95 -25.67 10.31 2.11
C PHE A 95 -26.52 11.58 2.30
N GLU A 96 -25.92 12.76 2.29
CA GLU A 96 -26.64 14.05 2.42
C GLU A 96 -27.53 14.32 1.20
N GLU A 97 -27.04 14.07 0.00
CA GLU A 97 -27.76 14.29 -1.25
C GLU A 97 -28.98 13.35 -1.39
N TRP A 98 -28.86 12.13 -0.86
CA TRP A 98 -29.86 11.08 -1.01
C TRP A 98 -30.65 10.79 0.27
N ASP A 99 -30.53 11.66 1.30
CA ASP A 99 -31.18 11.51 2.61
C ASP A 99 -31.01 10.11 3.21
N LEU A 100 -29.77 9.62 3.20
CA LEU A 100 -29.41 8.31 3.72
C LEU A 100 -28.74 8.44 5.09
N ASP A 101 -28.84 7.36 5.90
CA ASP A 101 -28.16 7.33 7.19
C ASP A 101 -26.63 7.19 6.98
N VAL A 102 -25.88 8.14 7.54
CA VAL A 102 -24.40 8.15 7.50
C VAL A 102 -23.78 6.87 8.04
N LYS A 103 -24.46 6.13 8.91
CA LYS A 103 -24.01 4.82 9.44
C LYS A 103 -23.85 3.77 8.33
N ASN A 104 -24.48 3.99 7.18
CA ASN A 104 -24.39 3.09 6.04
C ASN A 104 -23.25 3.41 5.06
N ILE A 105 -22.42 4.43 5.34
CA ILE A 105 -21.37 4.87 4.42
C ILE A 105 -20.42 3.74 4.00
N THR A 106 -20.09 2.83 4.92
CA THR A 106 -19.20 1.68 4.65
C THR A 106 -19.83 0.62 3.77
N LYS A 107 -21.14 0.66 3.54
CA LYS A 107 -21.83 -0.23 2.58
C LYS A 107 -21.57 0.14 1.12
N ALA A 108 -20.94 1.29 0.87
CA ALA A 108 -20.60 1.73 -0.47
C ALA A 108 -19.50 0.90 -1.11
N TRP A 109 -18.69 0.18 -0.32
CA TRP A 109 -17.55 -0.60 -0.80
C TRP A 109 -17.44 -1.98 -0.15
N ASP A 110 -16.75 -2.88 -0.85
CA ASP A 110 -16.41 -4.21 -0.32
C ASP A 110 -15.06 -4.16 0.40
N ASN A 111 -15.02 -4.66 1.64
CA ASN A 111 -13.79 -4.75 2.41
C ASN A 111 -13.10 -6.10 2.16
N LYS A 112 -11.89 -6.06 1.59
CA LYS A 112 -11.06 -7.24 1.30
C LYS A 112 -9.94 -7.47 2.31
N GLY A 113 -9.80 -6.59 3.31
CA GLY A 113 -8.79 -6.69 4.35
C GLY A 113 -7.56 -5.82 4.11
N ASP A 114 -6.55 -6.07 4.92
CA ASP A 114 -5.29 -5.34 4.95
C ASP A 114 -4.39 -5.65 3.74
N ILE A 115 -3.40 -4.80 3.49
CA ILE A 115 -2.28 -5.10 2.60
C ILE A 115 -1.09 -5.48 3.48
N ILE A 116 -0.55 -6.69 3.27
CA ILE A 116 0.56 -7.22 4.05
C ILE A 116 1.73 -7.55 3.11
N ILE A 117 2.86 -6.91 3.34
CA ILE A 117 4.10 -7.11 2.60
C ILE A 117 5.10 -7.76 3.54
N GLY A 118 5.65 -8.91 3.15
CA GLY A 118 6.67 -9.61 3.91
C GLY A 118 8.02 -8.89 3.96
N ASN A 119 9.06 -9.62 4.34
CA ASN A 119 10.41 -9.10 4.40
C ASN A 119 11.14 -9.27 3.07
N ASP A 120 12.15 -8.44 2.80
CA ASP A 120 13.01 -8.56 1.61
C ASP A 120 12.22 -8.58 0.29
N VAL A 121 11.15 -7.81 0.21
CA VAL A 121 10.30 -7.68 -0.98
C VAL A 121 10.78 -6.51 -1.82
N TRP A 122 10.90 -6.74 -3.13
CA TRP A 122 11.13 -5.67 -4.09
C TRP A 122 9.84 -5.32 -4.84
N ILE A 123 9.38 -4.07 -4.69
CA ILE A 123 8.23 -3.53 -5.41
C ILE A 123 8.74 -2.57 -6.49
N GLY A 124 8.50 -2.92 -7.74
CA GLY A 124 8.98 -2.20 -8.91
C GLY A 124 8.26 -0.86 -9.16
N TYR A 125 8.83 -0.09 -10.07
CA TYR A 125 8.35 1.23 -10.48
C TYR A 125 6.87 1.19 -10.90
N GLU A 126 6.08 2.10 -10.32
CA GLU A 126 4.64 2.23 -10.61
C GLU A 126 3.80 0.93 -10.44
N ALA A 127 4.28 -0.05 -9.68
CA ALA A 127 3.46 -1.21 -9.35
C ALA A 127 2.27 -0.83 -8.46
N VAL A 128 1.15 -1.54 -8.60
CA VAL A 128 -0.08 -1.29 -7.87
C VAL A 128 -0.47 -2.52 -7.07
N ILE A 129 -0.60 -2.38 -5.76
CA ILE A 129 -1.01 -3.45 -4.85
C ILE A 129 -2.43 -3.15 -4.37
N LEU A 130 -3.34 -4.10 -4.56
CA LEU A 130 -4.75 -3.94 -4.17
C LEU A 130 -5.02 -4.44 -2.75
N ALA A 131 -6.11 -3.94 -2.17
CA ALA A 131 -6.59 -4.31 -0.84
C ALA A 131 -6.75 -5.82 -0.68
N GLY A 132 -6.40 -6.34 0.49
CA GLY A 132 -6.51 -7.74 0.86
C GLY A 132 -5.36 -8.63 0.37
N VAL A 133 -4.38 -8.07 -0.36
CA VAL A 133 -3.23 -8.83 -0.88
C VAL A 133 -2.16 -9.02 0.19
N THR A 134 -1.68 -10.25 0.31
CA THR A 134 -0.47 -10.61 1.05
C THR A 134 0.66 -10.96 0.10
N ILE A 135 1.80 -10.30 0.24
CA ILE A 135 3.03 -10.58 -0.53
C ILE A 135 4.04 -11.24 0.40
N GLY A 136 4.45 -12.46 0.06
CA GLY A 136 5.38 -13.25 0.86
C GLY A 136 6.82 -12.75 0.81
N ASP A 137 7.62 -13.19 1.78
CA ASP A 137 9.04 -12.82 1.89
C ASP A 137 9.82 -13.13 0.60
N GLY A 138 10.73 -12.25 0.24
CA GLY A 138 11.60 -12.41 -0.92
C GLY A 138 10.93 -12.22 -2.28
N ALA A 139 9.66 -11.88 -2.34
CA ALA A 139 8.94 -11.71 -3.59
C ALA A 139 9.43 -10.47 -4.37
N ILE A 140 9.29 -10.54 -5.69
CA ILE A 140 9.59 -9.44 -6.60
C ILE A 140 8.33 -9.10 -7.39
N ILE A 141 7.90 -7.86 -7.24
CA ILE A 141 6.79 -7.30 -8.00
C ILE A 141 7.37 -6.45 -9.13
N GLY A 142 7.12 -6.86 -10.37
CA GLY A 142 7.67 -6.18 -11.55
C GLY A 142 7.14 -4.75 -11.72
N THR A 143 7.86 -3.98 -12.52
CA THR A 143 7.45 -2.61 -12.93
C THR A 143 6.05 -2.63 -13.53
N ARG A 144 5.19 -1.71 -13.05
CA ARG A 144 3.80 -1.54 -13.49
C ARG A 144 2.90 -2.77 -13.35
N ALA A 145 3.31 -3.77 -12.56
CA ALA A 145 2.44 -4.89 -12.26
C ALA A 145 1.25 -4.45 -11.39
N VAL A 146 0.07 -5.01 -11.66
CA VAL A 146 -1.11 -4.86 -10.81
C VAL A 146 -1.33 -6.15 -10.06
N VAL A 147 -1.10 -6.13 -8.75
CA VAL A 147 -1.19 -7.30 -7.88
C VAL A 147 -2.59 -7.35 -7.27
N THR A 148 -3.37 -8.33 -7.71
CA THR A 148 -4.79 -8.53 -7.32
C THR A 148 -5.01 -9.76 -6.44
N LYS A 149 -3.97 -10.58 -6.26
CA LYS A 149 -3.98 -11.83 -5.49
C LYS A 149 -2.70 -11.97 -4.70
N ASP A 150 -2.72 -12.84 -3.70
CA ASP A 150 -1.56 -13.14 -2.88
C ASP A 150 -0.38 -13.64 -3.73
N VAL A 151 0.81 -13.18 -3.36
CA VAL A 151 2.07 -13.61 -3.96
C VAL A 151 2.82 -14.47 -2.93
N PRO A 152 3.13 -15.73 -3.24
CA PRO A 152 3.75 -16.63 -2.28
C PRO A 152 5.19 -16.19 -1.93
N HIS A 153 5.67 -16.66 -0.77
CA HIS A 153 7.07 -16.58 -0.38
C HIS A 153 7.96 -17.24 -1.43
N ILE A 154 9.06 -16.59 -1.79
CA ILE A 154 10.09 -17.15 -2.67
C ILE A 154 11.27 -17.58 -1.79
N PRO A 155 11.56 -18.89 -1.66
CA PRO A 155 12.72 -19.37 -0.91
C PRO A 155 14.02 -18.79 -1.48
N SER A 156 14.95 -18.42 -0.63
CA SER A 156 16.27 -17.88 -1.02
C SER A 156 17.08 -18.80 -1.94
N SER A 157 16.74 -20.09 -1.99
CA SER A 157 17.31 -21.09 -2.90
C SER A 157 16.67 -21.12 -4.29
N ALA A 158 15.54 -20.47 -4.50
CA ALA A 158 14.83 -20.44 -5.78
C ALA A 158 15.28 -19.23 -6.61
N VAL A 159 16.23 -19.44 -7.50
CA VAL A 159 16.74 -18.42 -8.44
C VAL A 159 15.77 -18.17 -9.61
N PHE A 160 14.47 -18.35 -9.43
CA PHE A 160 13.47 -18.02 -10.44
C PHE A 160 12.64 -16.82 -10.01
N ARG A 161 12.95 -15.67 -10.59
CA ARG A 161 12.19 -14.44 -10.48
C ARG A 161 11.04 -14.52 -11.46
N GLN A 162 9.81 -14.74 -10.96
CA GLN A 162 8.64 -14.59 -11.81
C GLN A 162 8.33 -13.10 -11.98
N SER A 163 8.48 -12.60 -13.20
CA SER A 163 7.78 -11.42 -13.65
C SER A 163 6.34 -11.84 -13.96
N LEU A 164 5.39 -11.33 -13.22
CA LEU A 164 3.96 -11.42 -13.54
C LEU A 164 3.59 -10.28 -14.46
#